data_2f62e5c60da4239f634698a66b11bcc2
#
_entry.id   2f62e5c60da4239f634698a66b11bcc2
#
_cell.length_a   1.000
_cell.length_b   1.000
_cell.length_c   1.000
_cell.angle_alpha   90.00
_cell.angle_beta   90.00
_cell.angle_gamma   90.00
#
_symmetry.space_group_name_H-M   'P 1'
#
loop_
_entity.id
_entity.type
_entity.pdbx_description
1 polymer ?
#
loop_
_entity_poly.entity_id
_entity_poly.type
_entity_poly.pdbx_seq_one_letter_code
_entity_poly.pdbx_strand_id
1 'polypeptide(L)'
;DKIAVDNSVTNPDGSVGAYYRTSTDETYAQDPYCDLSGANTDTITVSLFVKERSGVSGTLNIEIFSQISGGAVSLGAFTFDPATATVATADANFSDGRVQEFPNGWYRVSAKVTTDSGNFTSTTRMDIQSANHYMWGPQVEAGSFPTSFIPTNGSATTRGHDKVSIDGDEFTEFYNPVESTVVCEFDSSNWLTYNNSAYERIWSINNGSESDVFEMFKQHTDNNNIRYRVRDGAANVLGAANITYGTNTTPKMAFALKLNDAAVAVDGTIVGTTDTGIPMPTPDRLIIGNDDDSNQNSLNGHIRKFMYYPVKLPDSQVITLTS
;
A
#
# COMPACT_ATOMS: atom_id res chain seq x y z
N ASP A 1 -31.20 9.93 18.64
CA ASP A 1 -30.03 9.59 17.81
C ASP A 1 -29.29 10.87 17.46
N LYS A 2 -27.97 10.89 17.68
CA LYS A 2 -27.14 12.06 17.36
C LYS A 2 -26.50 11.99 15.96
N ILE A 3 -26.79 10.92 15.22
CA ILE A 3 -26.34 10.70 13.84
C ILE A 3 -27.58 10.66 12.95
N ALA A 4 -27.54 11.38 11.85
CA ALA A 4 -28.54 11.36 10.80
C ALA A 4 -27.91 11.01 9.44
N VAL A 5 -28.74 10.67 8.47
CA VAL A 5 -28.35 10.34 7.10
C VAL A 5 -28.96 11.38 6.16
N ASP A 6 -28.14 11.93 5.29
CA ASP A 6 -28.58 12.80 4.19
C ASP A 6 -28.55 12.03 2.87
N ASN A 7 -29.73 11.58 2.42
CA ASN A 7 -29.88 10.81 1.19
C ASN A 7 -29.74 11.65 -0.09
N SER A 8 -29.53 12.96 0.01
CA SER A 8 -29.25 13.81 -1.15
C SER A 8 -27.73 13.87 -1.48
N VAL A 9 -26.89 13.34 -0.62
CA VAL A 9 -25.43 13.35 -0.79
C VAL A 9 -24.97 12.05 -1.43
N THR A 10 -24.27 12.19 -2.56
CA THR A 10 -23.61 11.06 -3.23
C THR A 10 -22.26 10.80 -2.59
N ASN A 11 -22.03 9.56 -2.18
CA ASN A 11 -20.79 9.07 -1.59
C ASN A 11 -19.71 8.82 -2.65
N PRO A 12 -18.44 8.64 -2.25
CA PRO A 12 -17.33 8.36 -3.18
C PRO A 12 -17.51 7.12 -4.06
N ASP A 13 -18.30 6.13 -3.61
CA ASP A 13 -18.61 4.91 -4.37
C ASP A 13 -19.81 5.04 -5.31
N GLY A 14 -20.46 6.21 -5.36
CA GLY A 14 -21.65 6.48 -6.14
C GLY A 14 -22.97 6.15 -5.43
N SER A 15 -22.94 5.52 -4.27
CA SER A 15 -24.13 5.32 -3.43
C SER A 15 -24.62 6.67 -2.86
N VAL A 16 -25.82 6.69 -2.29
CA VAL A 16 -26.36 7.89 -1.63
C VAL A 16 -26.58 7.62 -0.15
N GLY A 17 -26.52 8.69 0.66
CA GLY A 17 -26.74 8.59 2.10
C GLY A 17 -25.45 8.75 2.91
N ALA A 18 -25.02 10.00 3.06
CA ALA A 18 -23.89 10.33 3.92
C ALA A 18 -24.33 10.55 5.37
N TYR A 19 -23.52 10.10 6.31
CA TYR A 19 -23.78 10.30 7.74
C TYR A 19 -23.29 11.67 8.19
N TYR A 20 -23.96 12.27 9.17
CA TYR A 20 -23.51 13.47 9.85
C TYR A 20 -24.03 13.52 11.28
N ARG A 21 -23.32 14.21 12.16
CA ARG A 21 -23.81 14.46 13.53
C ARG A 21 -24.83 15.60 13.56
N THR A 22 -25.86 15.44 14.35
CA THR A 22 -26.92 16.45 14.55
C THR A 22 -26.64 17.36 15.74
N SER A 23 -25.63 17.05 16.56
CA SER A 23 -25.26 17.77 17.77
C SER A 23 -23.75 17.72 17.98
N THR A 24 -23.21 18.78 18.56
CA THR A 24 -21.82 18.87 19.02
C THR A 24 -21.64 18.41 20.47
N ASP A 25 -22.71 17.97 21.12
CA ASP A 25 -22.66 17.46 22.49
C ASP A 25 -21.95 16.08 22.49
N GLU A 26 -20.81 16.01 23.16
CA GLU A 26 -19.86 14.90 23.16
C GLU A 26 -20.35 13.66 23.94
N THR A 27 -21.45 13.76 24.68
CA THR A 27 -21.94 12.66 25.49
C THR A 27 -22.61 11.59 24.64
N TYR A 28 -21.88 10.51 24.32
CA TYR A 28 -22.38 9.23 23.78
C TYR A 28 -23.07 9.29 22.41
N ALA A 29 -22.38 9.78 21.40
CA ALA A 29 -22.77 9.49 20.01
C ALA A 29 -22.58 8.02 19.72
N GLN A 30 -23.44 7.46 18.86
CA GLN A 30 -23.19 6.12 18.26
C GLN A 30 -22.14 6.30 17.16
N ASP A 31 -20.88 6.28 17.56
CA ASP A 31 -19.77 6.45 16.64
C ASP A 31 -19.54 5.16 15.84
N PRO A 32 -19.03 5.26 14.62
CA PRO A 32 -18.64 4.09 13.89
C PRO A 32 -17.57 3.32 14.69
N TYR A 33 -17.78 2.05 14.87
CA TYR A 33 -16.83 1.17 15.52
C TYR A 33 -16.45 0.01 14.62
N CYS A 34 -15.24 -0.47 14.78
CA CYS A 34 -14.67 -1.59 14.06
C CYS A 34 -14.11 -2.59 15.07
N ASP A 35 -14.42 -3.86 14.89
CA ASP A 35 -13.81 -4.92 15.69
C ASP A 35 -12.63 -5.52 14.92
N LEU A 36 -11.42 -5.35 15.47
CA LEU A 36 -10.20 -5.96 14.98
C LEU A 36 -9.84 -7.21 15.78
N SER A 37 -10.79 -7.84 16.45
CA SER A 37 -10.55 -9.04 17.23
C SER A 37 -9.82 -10.10 16.41
N GLY A 38 -8.67 -10.54 16.92
CA GLY A 38 -7.76 -11.47 16.25
C GLY A 38 -6.61 -10.83 15.47
N ALA A 39 -6.59 -9.52 15.29
CA ALA A 39 -5.41 -8.82 14.80
C ALA A 39 -4.42 -8.64 15.96
N ASN A 40 -3.35 -9.42 15.94
CA ASN A 40 -2.25 -9.29 16.91
C ASN A 40 -1.26 -8.26 16.34
N THR A 41 -1.59 -6.98 16.48
CA THR A 41 -0.76 -5.89 15.93
C THR A 41 -0.67 -4.72 16.89
N ASP A 42 0.50 -4.08 16.94
CA ASP A 42 0.72 -2.84 17.67
C ASP A 42 0.44 -1.61 16.80
N THR A 43 0.14 -1.81 15.53
CA THR A 43 -0.06 -0.74 14.55
C THR A 43 -1.33 -1.00 13.75
N ILE A 44 -2.19 0.00 13.70
CA ILE A 44 -3.37 0.04 12.84
C ILE A 44 -3.34 1.30 11.98
N THR A 45 -4.08 1.27 10.90
CA THR A 45 -4.43 2.47 10.13
C THR A 45 -5.93 2.72 10.24
N VAL A 46 -6.27 3.94 10.53
CA VAL A 46 -7.66 4.42 10.54
C VAL A 46 -7.87 5.35 9.36
N SER A 47 -8.99 5.21 8.67
CA SER A 47 -9.35 6.09 7.55
C SER A 47 -10.85 6.28 7.45
N LEU A 48 -11.28 7.42 6.91
CA LEU A 48 -12.67 7.68 6.58
C LEU A 48 -12.75 8.74 5.48
N PHE A 49 -13.89 8.77 4.82
CA PHE A 49 -14.21 9.83 3.86
C PHE A 49 -14.99 10.93 4.57
N VAL A 50 -14.58 12.16 4.33
CA VAL A 50 -15.18 13.37 4.91
C VAL A 50 -15.48 14.39 3.82
N LYS A 51 -16.56 15.14 4.00
CA LYS A 51 -16.95 16.25 3.13
C LYS A 51 -17.57 17.34 3.97
N GLU A 52 -17.24 18.60 3.70
CA GLU A 52 -17.88 19.73 4.36
C GLU A 52 -19.38 19.78 4.06
N ARG A 53 -20.17 20.05 5.09
CA ARG A 53 -21.57 20.45 4.93
C ARG A 53 -21.61 21.95 4.62
N SER A 54 -22.47 22.32 3.69
CA SER A 54 -22.53 23.68 3.13
C SER A 54 -22.53 24.78 4.19
N GLY A 55 -21.59 25.72 4.07
CA GLY A 55 -21.57 26.98 4.77
C GLY A 55 -20.85 27.01 6.11
N VAL A 56 -20.20 25.92 6.53
CA VAL A 56 -19.44 25.92 7.78
C VAL A 56 -18.08 25.26 7.53
N SER A 57 -17.04 26.07 7.47
CA SER A 57 -15.65 25.61 7.51
C SER A 57 -15.22 25.36 8.95
N GLY A 58 -14.41 24.35 9.17
CA GLY A 58 -13.83 24.06 10.47
C GLY A 58 -13.01 22.81 10.47
N THR A 59 -12.02 22.76 11.34
CA THR A 59 -11.19 21.58 11.55
C THR A 59 -12.03 20.44 12.11
N LEU A 60 -11.88 19.27 11.55
CA LEU A 60 -12.48 18.03 12.01
C LEU A 60 -11.52 17.35 12.98
N ASN A 61 -11.98 17.02 14.18
CA ASN A 61 -11.25 16.20 15.14
C ASN A 61 -11.75 14.75 15.09
N ILE A 62 -10.83 13.80 14.95
CA ILE A 62 -11.11 12.37 14.88
C ILE A 62 -10.35 11.69 16.00
N GLU A 63 -11.05 11.33 17.07
CA GLU A 63 -10.49 10.66 18.23
C GLU A 63 -10.65 9.14 18.11
N ILE A 64 -9.62 8.39 18.47
CA ILE A 64 -9.60 6.95 18.41
C ILE A 64 -9.57 6.36 19.81
N PHE A 65 -10.49 5.46 20.06
CA PHE A 65 -10.56 4.70 21.29
C PHE A 65 -10.32 3.22 21.02
N SER A 66 -9.57 2.58 21.91
CA SER A 66 -9.46 1.13 21.97
C SER A 66 -10.18 0.62 23.24
N GLN A 67 -10.98 -0.42 23.08
CA GLN A 67 -11.61 -1.06 24.22
C GLN A 67 -10.70 -2.18 24.72
N ILE A 68 -9.91 -1.89 25.72
CA ILE A 68 -9.10 -2.87 26.44
C ILE A 68 -9.93 -3.43 27.61
N SER A 69 -9.60 -4.61 28.09
CA SER A 69 -10.26 -5.24 29.25
C SER A 69 -10.42 -4.23 30.39
N GLY A 70 -11.64 -3.72 30.60
CA GLY A 70 -11.96 -2.76 31.68
C GLY A 70 -12.56 -1.42 31.24
N GLY A 71 -12.62 -1.11 29.97
CA GLY A 71 -13.26 0.14 29.44
C GLY A 71 -12.61 0.68 28.18
N ALA A 72 -13.21 1.70 27.61
CA ALA A 72 -12.66 2.40 26.45
C ALA A 72 -11.53 3.34 26.90
N VAL A 73 -10.39 3.22 26.26
CA VAL A 73 -9.21 4.08 26.49
C VAL A 73 -8.98 4.91 25.24
N SER A 74 -8.90 6.24 25.39
CA SER A 74 -8.50 7.13 24.30
C SER A 74 -7.04 6.87 23.93
N LEU A 75 -6.79 6.70 22.65
CA LEU A 75 -5.45 6.63 22.08
C LEU A 75 -4.95 8.01 21.61
N GLY A 76 -5.82 9.04 21.67
CA GLY A 76 -5.59 10.37 21.15
C GLY A 76 -6.38 10.64 19.87
N ALA A 77 -6.02 11.74 19.20
CA ALA A 77 -6.73 12.22 18.02
C ALA A 77 -5.80 12.69 16.90
N PHE A 78 -6.33 12.74 15.71
CA PHE A 78 -5.77 13.49 14.60
C PHE A 78 -6.82 14.47 14.06
N THR A 79 -6.36 15.53 13.43
CA THR A 79 -7.26 16.57 12.91
C THR A 79 -7.13 16.69 11.40
N PHE A 80 -8.24 17.01 10.75
CA PHE A 80 -8.26 17.35 9.32
C PHE A 80 -8.76 18.79 9.16
N ASP A 81 -7.99 19.58 8.42
CA ASP A 81 -8.39 20.93 8.00
C ASP A 81 -8.76 20.90 6.50
N PRO A 82 -10.05 21.02 6.15
CA PRO A 82 -10.47 21.01 4.75
C PRO A 82 -10.03 22.27 3.99
N ALA A 83 -9.79 23.38 4.64
CA ALA A 83 -9.38 24.64 3.99
C ALA A 83 -7.95 24.52 3.40
N THR A 84 -7.10 23.74 4.04
CA THR A 84 -5.71 23.49 3.61
C THR A 84 -5.50 22.09 3.06
N ALA A 85 -6.52 21.24 3.15
CA ALA A 85 -6.46 19.81 2.81
C ALA A 85 -5.29 19.10 3.54
N THR A 86 -5.15 19.34 4.86
CA THR A 86 -4.06 18.79 5.65
C THR A 86 -4.56 17.96 6.82
N VAL A 87 -3.82 16.92 7.18
CA VAL A 87 -3.99 16.13 8.39
C VAL A 87 -2.85 16.45 9.35
N ALA A 88 -3.20 16.78 10.59
CA ALA A 88 -2.23 16.94 11.67
C ALA A 88 -2.35 15.79 12.67
N THR A 89 -1.22 15.19 13.02
CA THR A 89 -1.09 14.09 13.99
C THR A 89 -0.26 14.60 15.18
N ALA A 90 -0.91 15.35 16.06
CA ALA A 90 -0.23 16.00 17.20
C ALA A 90 0.05 15.03 18.36
N ASP A 91 -0.77 14.00 18.52
CA ASP A 91 -0.62 13.01 19.59
C ASP A 91 0.49 11.98 19.27
N ALA A 92 1.23 11.59 20.29
CA ALA A 92 2.41 10.73 20.16
C ALA A 92 2.13 9.35 19.52
N ASN A 93 0.92 8.82 19.67
CA ASN A 93 0.51 7.56 19.09
C ASN A 93 0.20 7.65 17.60
N PHE A 94 0.09 8.88 17.06
CA PHE A 94 -0.32 9.11 15.68
C PHE A 94 0.84 9.55 14.79
N SER A 95 0.84 9.06 13.58
CA SER A 95 1.81 9.43 12.55
C SER A 95 1.22 9.20 11.15
N ASP A 96 1.95 9.58 10.13
CA ASP A 96 1.61 9.29 8.73
C ASP A 96 0.22 9.82 8.31
N GLY A 97 -0.12 11.05 8.77
CA GLY A 97 -1.35 11.72 8.37
C GLY A 97 -1.40 11.94 6.86
N ARG A 98 -2.46 11.45 6.20
CA ARG A 98 -2.61 11.53 4.74
C ARG A 98 -3.99 12.06 4.36
N VAL A 99 -4.01 12.79 3.25
CA VAL A 99 -5.24 13.26 2.60
C VAL A 99 -5.20 12.83 1.15
N GLN A 100 -6.31 12.30 0.68
CA GLN A 100 -6.54 12.01 -0.72
C GLN A 100 -7.84 12.69 -1.15
N GLU A 101 -7.78 13.54 -2.17
CA GLU A 101 -8.96 14.22 -2.72
C GLU A 101 -9.76 13.27 -3.62
N PHE A 102 -11.09 13.36 -3.51
CA PHE A 102 -12.06 12.62 -4.30
C PHE A 102 -13.05 13.58 -4.98
N PRO A 103 -13.73 13.16 -6.03
CA PRO A 103 -14.75 13.97 -6.70
C PRO A 103 -15.81 14.51 -5.74
N ASN A 104 -16.44 15.61 -6.12
CA ASN A 104 -17.56 16.23 -5.40
C ASN A 104 -17.21 16.76 -4.00
N GLY A 105 -15.94 17.12 -3.76
CA GLY A 105 -15.49 17.72 -2.50
C GLY A 105 -15.36 16.72 -1.35
N TRP A 106 -15.22 15.44 -1.64
CA TRP A 106 -14.85 14.44 -0.70
C TRP A 106 -13.33 14.36 -0.52
N TYR A 107 -12.91 14.08 0.70
CA TYR A 107 -11.53 13.76 1.06
C TYR A 107 -11.50 12.43 1.80
N ARG A 108 -10.58 11.56 1.46
CA ARG A 108 -10.23 10.44 2.33
C ARG A 108 -9.09 10.87 3.22
N VAL A 109 -9.33 10.87 4.52
CA VAL A 109 -8.32 11.20 5.54
C VAL A 109 -7.92 9.95 6.28
N SER A 110 -6.65 9.84 6.65
CA SER A 110 -6.14 8.69 7.38
C SER A 110 -4.97 9.06 8.27
N ALA A 111 -4.76 8.24 9.30
CA ALA A 111 -3.57 8.29 10.14
C ALA A 111 -3.20 6.88 10.59
N LYS A 112 -1.90 6.67 10.82
CA LYS A 112 -1.37 5.48 11.46
C LYS A 112 -1.42 5.69 12.97
N VAL A 113 -1.87 4.67 13.69
CA VAL A 113 -1.92 4.63 15.16
C VAL A 113 -1.04 3.48 15.65
N THR A 114 -0.10 3.79 16.53
CA THR A 114 0.81 2.80 17.13
C THR A 114 0.74 2.90 18.65
N THR A 115 0.72 1.77 19.35
CA THR A 115 0.70 1.74 20.82
C THR A 115 1.87 0.90 21.35
N ASP A 116 2.44 1.32 22.46
CA ASP A 116 3.53 0.60 23.15
C ASP A 116 3.04 -0.49 24.08
N SER A 117 1.74 -0.58 24.36
CA SER A 117 1.17 -1.37 25.45
C SER A 117 0.46 -2.65 25.03
N GLY A 118 0.76 -3.15 23.84
CA GLY A 118 0.18 -4.39 23.35
C GLY A 118 -0.89 -4.21 22.28
N ASN A 119 -1.34 -5.31 21.82
CA ASN A 119 -2.10 -5.52 20.61
C ASN A 119 -3.48 -4.86 20.64
N PHE A 120 -3.88 -4.33 19.51
CA PHE A 120 -5.28 -4.03 19.24
C PHE A 120 -6.07 -5.35 19.16
N THR A 121 -6.48 -5.85 20.33
CA THR A 121 -7.18 -7.14 20.44
C THR A 121 -8.69 -7.01 20.57
N SER A 122 -9.19 -5.77 20.51
CA SER A 122 -10.58 -5.47 20.79
C SER A 122 -11.12 -4.34 19.91
N THR A 123 -12.37 -4.00 20.12
CA THR A 123 -13.10 -2.99 19.37
C THR A 123 -12.39 -1.65 19.33
N THR A 124 -12.12 -1.14 18.15
CA THR A 124 -11.63 0.22 17.93
C THR A 124 -12.80 1.09 17.51
N ARG A 125 -12.96 2.23 18.17
CA ARG A 125 -14.02 3.21 17.90
C ARG A 125 -13.39 4.50 17.38
N MET A 126 -13.96 5.07 16.32
CA MET A 126 -13.70 6.42 15.86
C MET A 126 -14.77 7.35 16.39
N ASP A 127 -14.41 8.36 17.15
CA ASP A 127 -15.28 9.47 17.52
C ASP A 127 -14.99 10.67 16.63
N ILE A 128 -15.97 11.12 15.88
CA ILE A 128 -15.84 12.20 14.92
C ILE A 128 -16.54 13.43 15.51
N GLN A 129 -15.76 14.35 16.04
CA GLN A 129 -16.24 15.49 16.80
C GLN A 129 -16.59 16.68 15.90
N SER A 130 -17.53 16.52 14.99
CA SER A 130 -18.02 17.64 14.18
C SER A 130 -19.44 17.41 13.65
N ALA A 131 -20.31 18.40 13.82
CA ALA A 131 -21.62 18.46 13.16
C ALA A 131 -21.57 19.06 11.75
N ASN A 132 -20.42 19.58 11.33
CA ASN A 132 -20.24 20.36 10.10
C ASN A 132 -19.74 19.54 8.93
N HIS A 133 -19.59 18.23 9.12
CA HIS A 133 -19.04 17.36 8.09
C HIS A 133 -19.97 16.17 7.83
N TYR A 134 -20.08 15.79 6.57
CA TYR A 134 -20.54 14.49 6.16
C TYR A 134 -19.40 13.49 6.33
N MET A 135 -19.72 12.25 6.67
CA MET A 135 -18.79 11.15 6.82
C MET A 135 -19.33 9.90 6.13
N TRP A 136 -18.40 9.11 5.57
CA TRP A 136 -18.72 7.86 4.92
C TRP A 136 -17.54 6.91 4.98
N GLY A 137 -17.79 5.60 4.96
CA GLY A 137 -16.78 4.55 4.81
C GLY A 137 -15.67 4.58 5.85
N PRO A 138 -15.98 4.63 7.17
CA PRO A 138 -14.94 4.47 8.19
C PRO A 138 -14.32 3.07 8.08
N GLN A 139 -13.00 3.00 8.12
CA GLN A 139 -12.24 1.76 7.99
C GLN A 139 -11.07 1.75 8.98
N VAL A 140 -10.93 0.63 9.68
CA VAL A 140 -9.80 0.33 10.56
C VAL A 140 -9.14 -0.93 10.06
N GLU A 141 -7.83 -0.88 9.86
CA GLU A 141 -7.05 -1.95 9.25
C GLU A 141 -5.80 -2.25 10.08
N ALA A 142 -5.42 -3.52 10.15
CA ALA A 142 -4.08 -3.88 10.61
C ALA A 142 -3.05 -3.44 9.54
N GLY A 143 -2.00 -2.75 9.98
CA GLY A 143 -0.95 -2.25 9.07
C GLY A 143 -0.75 -0.75 9.16
N SER A 144 0.16 -0.22 8.34
CA SER A 144 0.68 1.14 8.45
C SER A 144 0.19 2.11 7.38
N PHE A 145 -0.75 1.71 6.53
CA PHE A 145 -1.35 2.59 5.51
C PHE A 145 -2.78 2.13 5.17
N PRO A 146 -3.64 3.05 4.70
CA PRO A 146 -4.99 2.71 4.28
C PRO A 146 -4.98 1.99 2.93
N THR A 147 -5.63 0.84 2.86
CA THR A 147 -5.93 0.18 1.59
C THR A 147 -7.19 0.81 0.95
N SER A 148 -7.61 0.38 -0.25
CA SER A 148 -8.89 0.84 -0.80
C SER A 148 -10.06 0.44 0.11
N PHE A 149 -11.12 1.25 0.11
CA PHE A 149 -12.29 0.98 0.96
C PHE A 149 -12.93 -0.37 0.64
N ILE A 150 -13.27 -1.12 1.70
CA ILE A 150 -13.96 -2.41 1.62
C ILE A 150 -15.23 -2.35 2.46
N PRO A 151 -16.42 -2.53 1.86
CA PRO A 151 -17.67 -2.63 2.62
C PRO A 151 -17.70 -3.95 3.42
N THR A 152 -17.87 -3.85 4.73
CA THR A 152 -17.76 -5.01 5.64
C THR A 152 -19.11 -5.57 6.13
N ASN A 153 -20.22 -4.99 5.81
CA ASN A 153 -21.58 -5.47 6.15
C ASN A 153 -21.74 -6.06 7.57
N GLY A 154 -21.06 -5.46 8.57
CA GLY A 154 -21.17 -5.85 9.98
C GLY A 154 -20.22 -6.96 10.43
N SER A 155 -19.29 -7.44 9.60
CA SER A 155 -18.27 -8.41 9.98
C SER A 155 -16.91 -8.00 9.43
N ALA A 156 -15.84 -8.27 10.17
CA ALA A 156 -14.47 -8.08 9.67
C ALA A 156 -14.27 -8.88 8.37
N THR A 157 -13.60 -8.27 7.42
CA THR A 157 -13.33 -8.88 6.11
C THR A 157 -11.84 -8.79 5.84
N THR A 158 -11.25 -9.90 5.42
CA THR A 158 -9.87 -9.91 4.94
C THR A 158 -9.86 -9.46 3.47
N ARG A 159 -9.03 -8.45 3.16
CA ARG A 159 -8.80 -8.04 1.79
C ARG A 159 -8.04 -9.15 1.04
N GLY A 160 -8.54 -9.50 -0.13
CA GLY A 160 -7.75 -10.28 -1.09
C GLY A 160 -6.55 -9.49 -1.59
N HIS A 161 -5.52 -10.18 -1.99
CA HIS A 161 -4.33 -9.55 -2.58
C HIS A 161 -4.65 -8.96 -3.95
N ASP A 162 -4.09 -7.79 -4.23
CA ASP A 162 -4.18 -7.22 -5.58
C ASP A 162 -3.24 -8.04 -6.50
N LYS A 163 -3.76 -8.47 -7.63
CA LYS A 163 -2.99 -9.19 -8.66
C LYS A 163 -3.23 -8.53 -10.01
N VAL A 164 -2.15 -8.05 -10.60
CA VAL A 164 -2.13 -7.58 -11.98
C VAL A 164 -1.29 -8.56 -12.77
N SER A 165 -1.90 -9.24 -13.74
CA SER A 165 -1.20 -10.19 -14.62
C SER A 165 -1.54 -9.93 -16.07
N ILE A 166 -0.55 -10.19 -16.95
CA ILE A 166 -0.69 -10.23 -18.40
C ILE A 166 -0.10 -11.57 -18.83
N ASP A 167 -0.88 -12.39 -19.51
CA ASP A 167 -0.48 -13.73 -19.97
C ASP A 167 -1.01 -14.02 -21.38
N GLY A 168 -0.69 -15.20 -21.92
CA GLY A 168 -1.16 -15.67 -23.21
C GLY A 168 -0.73 -14.77 -24.38
N ASP A 169 -1.64 -14.54 -25.30
CA ASP A 169 -1.38 -13.77 -26.52
C ASP A 169 -1.03 -12.31 -26.18
N GLU A 170 -1.67 -11.72 -25.17
CA GLU A 170 -1.39 -10.35 -24.72
C GLU A 170 0.05 -10.20 -24.20
N PHE A 171 0.58 -11.21 -23.53
CA PHE A 171 1.98 -11.20 -23.10
C PHE A 171 2.93 -11.35 -24.27
N THR A 172 2.65 -12.27 -25.20
CA THR A 172 3.53 -12.55 -26.34
C THR A 172 3.61 -11.39 -27.34
N GLU A 173 2.60 -10.53 -27.40
CA GLU A 173 2.59 -9.35 -28.27
C GLU A 173 3.66 -8.32 -27.92
N PHE A 174 3.98 -8.14 -26.63
CA PHE A 174 4.96 -7.14 -26.23
C PHE A 174 6.29 -7.71 -25.76
N TYR A 175 6.32 -8.97 -25.28
CA TYR A 175 7.52 -9.56 -24.69
C TYR A 175 8.55 -9.93 -25.75
N ASN A 176 9.79 -9.47 -25.56
CA ASN A 176 10.94 -9.90 -26.38
C ASN A 176 11.75 -10.97 -25.64
N PRO A 177 11.82 -12.23 -26.14
CA PRO A 177 12.53 -13.30 -25.47
C PRO A 177 14.07 -13.21 -25.59
N VAL A 178 14.59 -12.26 -26.37
CA VAL A 178 16.03 -12.10 -26.61
C VAL A 178 16.66 -11.08 -25.70
N GLU A 179 15.93 -10.01 -25.41
CA GLU A 179 16.41 -8.91 -24.58
C GLU A 179 15.24 -8.09 -24.05
N SER A 180 15.40 -7.49 -22.87
CA SER A 180 14.38 -6.65 -22.28
C SER A 180 14.93 -5.70 -21.22
N THR A 181 14.18 -4.66 -20.90
CA THR A 181 14.43 -3.80 -19.74
C THR A 181 13.12 -3.50 -19.04
N VAL A 182 13.09 -3.71 -17.74
CA VAL A 182 11.98 -3.31 -16.87
C VAL A 182 12.42 -2.13 -16.03
N VAL A 183 11.59 -1.09 -15.97
CA VAL A 183 11.78 0.06 -15.07
C VAL A 183 10.56 0.17 -14.17
N CYS A 184 10.78 0.26 -12.86
CA CYS A 184 9.73 0.31 -11.86
C CYS A 184 10.02 1.40 -10.82
N GLU A 185 8.98 2.16 -10.46
CA GLU A 185 8.97 3.09 -9.34
C GLU A 185 7.89 2.63 -8.36
N PHE A 186 8.24 2.46 -7.10
CA PHE A 186 7.31 1.93 -6.09
C PHE A 186 7.58 2.57 -4.73
N ASP A 187 6.56 2.53 -3.86
CA ASP A 187 6.62 3.06 -2.50
C ASP A 187 6.96 1.92 -1.54
N SER A 188 8.07 2.07 -0.85
CA SER A 188 8.58 1.09 0.12
C SER A 188 8.37 1.51 1.57
N SER A 189 7.54 2.52 1.83
CA SER A 189 7.37 3.14 3.16
C SER A 189 6.96 2.17 4.27
N ASN A 190 6.41 1.01 3.93
CA ASN A 190 5.89 0.04 4.90
C ASN A 190 6.76 -1.22 5.09
N TRP A 191 7.94 -1.23 4.52
CA TRP A 191 8.79 -2.41 4.50
C TRP A 191 9.32 -2.85 5.86
N LEU A 192 9.31 -1.98 6.85
CA LEU A 192 9.88 -2.26 8.17
C LEU A 192 8.93 -2.96 9.16
N THR A 193 7.64 -2.97 8.88
CA THR A 193 6.65 -3.35 9.89
C THR A 193 6.04 -4.72 9.69
N TYR A 194 6.21 -5.33 8.53
CA TYR A 194 5.59 -6.62 8.23
C TYR A 194 6.63 -7.75 8.26
N ASN A 195 6.60 -8.50 9.35
CA ASN A 195 7.52 -9.62 9.61
C ASN A 195 6.88 -10.95 9.14
N ASN A 196 6.73 -11.11 7.85
CA ASN A 196 6.25 -12.36 7.29
C ASN A 196 7.41 -13.06 6.54
N SER A 197 7.41 -14.37 6.49
CA SER A 197 8.52 -15.18 5.97
C SER A 197 8.58 -15.28 4.44
N ALA A 198 7.85 -14.45 3.73
CA ALA A 198 7.71 -14.50 2.29
C ALA A 198 8.61 -13.50 1.54
N TYR A 199 8.80 -13.72 0.27
CA TYR A 199 9.47 -12.83 -0.64
C TYR A 199 8.44 -11.93 -1.32
N GLU A 200 8.31 -10.65 -0.91
CA GLU A 200 7.36 -9.72 -1.51
C GLU A 200 7.81 -9.35 -2.93
N ARG A 201 7.00 -9.72 -3.94
CA ARG A 201 7.31 -9.46 -5.35
C ARG A 201 6.93 -8.04 -5.73
N ILE A 202 7.90 -7.29 -6.27
CA ILE A 202 7.63 -6.01 -6.92
C ILE A 202 7.05 -6.29 -8.30
N TRP A 203 7.70 -7.16 -9.05
CA TRP A 203 7.23 -7.71 -10.31
C TRP A 203 7.96 -9.02 -10.63
N SER A 204 7.32 -9.85 -11.42
CA SER A 204 7.88 -11.12 -11.90
C SER A 204 7.43 -11.40 -13.34
N ILE A 205 8.38 -11.74 -14.19
CA ILE A 205 8.15 -12.27 -15.52
C ILE A 205 8.57 -13.75 -15.44
N ASN A 206 7.62 -14.69 -15.53
CA ASN A 206 7.83 -16.10 -15.23
C ASN A 206 6.92 -17.00 -16.09
N ASN A 207 7.01 -18.32 -15.88
CA ASN A 207 6.16 -19.34 -16.52
C ASN A 207 5.25 -20.08 -15.52
N GLY A 208 4.88 -19.43 -14.41
CA GLY A 208 4.13 -20.06 -13.32
C GLY A 208 5.01 -20.86 -12.37
N SER A 209 6.33 -20.74 -12.48
CA SER A 209 7.28 -21.43 -11.62
C SER A 209 8.44 -20.51 -11.21
N GLU A 210 9.02 -20.75 -10.06
CA GLU A 210 10.23 -20.03 -9.62
C GLU A 210 11.52 -20.51 -10.30
N SER A 211 11.45 -21.53 -11.14
CA SER A 211 12.62 -22.08 -11.82
C SER A 211 12.95 -21.39 -13.14
N ASP A 212 12.02 -20.60 -13.67
CA ASP A 212 12.16 -19.92 -14.95
C ASP A 212 11.58 -18.51 -14.82
N VAL A 213 12.44 -17.56 -14.38
CA VAL A 213 11.97 -16.27 -13.88
C VAL A 213 12.99 -15.15 -14.09
N PHE A 214 12.45 -13.96 -14.35
CA PHE A 214 13.11 -12.67 -14.35
C PHE A 214 12.30 -11.72 -13.46
N GLU A 215 12.87 -11.31 -12.32
CA GLU A 215 12.07 -10.64 -11.29
C GLU A 215 12.83 -9.68 -10.37
N MET A 216 12.09 -8.84 -9.69
CA MET A 216 12.52 -8.06 -8.53
C MET A 216 11.61 -8.32 -7.33
N PHE A 217 12.21 -8.50 -6.15
CA PHE A 217 11.50 -8.80 -4.92
C PHE A 217 12.23 -8.29 -3.69
N LYS A 218 11.48 -8.09 -2.61
CA LYS A 218 12.04 -7.87 -1.27
C LYS A 218 12.31 -9.21 -0.61
N GLN A 219 13.47 -9.36 0.01
CA GLN A 219 13.76 -10.53 0.84
C GLN A 219 13.47 -10.24 2.30
N HIS A 220 12.65 -11.10 2.90
CA HIS A 220 12.14 -10.94 4.25
C HIS A 220 13.21 -10.87 5.36
N THR A 221 14.27 -11.63 5.27
CA THR A 221 15.33 -11.65 6.29
C THR A 221 16.19 -10.38 6.34
N ASP A 222 16.05 -9.52 5.34
CA ASP A 222 16.82 -8.30 5.18
C ASP A 222 15.86 -7.11 4.99
N ASN A 223 15.40 -6.52 6.07
CA ASN A 223 14.35 -5.50 6.13
C ASN A 223 14.48 -4.32 5.15
N ASN A 224 15.64 -4.12 4.53
CA ASN A 224 15.92 -3.02 3.62
C ASN A 224 16.52 -3.47 2.28
N ASN A 225 16.47 -4.75 1.94
CA ASN A 225 17.12 -5.26 0.74
C ASN A 225 16.11 -5.64 -0.34
N ILE A 226 16.29 -5.03 -1.51
CA ILE A 226 15.66 -5.47 -2.75
C ILE A 226 16.61 -6.42 -3.44
N ARG A 227 16.08 -7.51 -3.94
CA ARG A 227 16.80 -8.48 -4.73
C ARG A 227 16.28 -8.51 -6.15
N TYR A 228 17.16 -8.85 -7.06
CA TYR A 228 16.82 -9.15 -8.45
C TYR A 228 17.34 -10.54 -8.81
N ARG A 229 16.60 -11.24 -9.65
CA ARG A 229 16.91 -12.63 -10.00
C ARG A 229 16.58 -12.92 -11.45
N VAL A 230 17.47 -13.69 -12.09
CA VAL A 230 17.19 -14.41 -13.33
C VAL A 230 17.44 -15.90 -13.09
N ARG A 231 16.51 -16.73 -13.47
CA ARG A 231 16.63 -18.19 -13.43
C ARG A 231 16.20 -18.79 -14.76
N ASP A 232 16.92 -19.82 -15.17
CA ASP A 232 16.55 -20.75 -16.24
C ASP A 232 16.79 -22.18 -15.73
N GLY A 233 15.71 -22.89 -15.49
CA GLY A 233 15.75 -24.17 -14.81
C GLY A 233 16.17 -24.06 -13.34
N ALA A 234 16.91 -25.05 -12.83
CA ALA A 234 17.32 -25.10 -11.43
C ALA A 234 18.50 -24.16 -11.10
N ALA A 235 19.15 -23.56 -12.09
CA ALA A 235 20.30 -22.67 -11.89
C ALA A 235 19.88 -21.25 -11.55
N ASN A 236 20.31 -20.73 -10.40
CA ASN A 236 20.25 -19.31 -10.08
C ASN A 236 21.40 -18.61 -10.79
N VAL A 237 21.11 -17.69 -11.68
CA VAL A 237 22.14 -17.06 -12.52
C VAL A 237 22.36 -15.60 -12.19
N LEU A 238 21.56 -14.95 -11.44
CA LEU A 238 21.89 -13.69 -10.82
C LEU A 238 21.46 -13.80 -9.37
N GLY A 239 22.43 -14.14 -8.54
CA GLY A 239 22.24 -14.06 -7.10
C GLY A 239 22.15 -12.60 -6.69
N ALA A 240 21.13 -12.27 -5.99
CA ALA A 240 20.94 -11.13 -5.12
C ALA A 240 22.14 -10.18 -4.97
N ALA A 241 22.11 -9.04 -5.62
CA ALA A 241 22.77 -7.87 -5.07
C ALA A 241 21.85 -7.31 -3.98
N ASN A 242 22.39 -7.16 -2.79
CA ASN A 242 21.66 -6.55 -1.70
C ASN A 242 21.62 -5.04 -1.92
N ILE A 243 20.48 -4.53 -2.29
CA ILE A 243 20.24 -3.09 -2.40
C ILE A 243 19.60 -2.66 -1.11
N THR A 244 20.34 -1.91 -0.30
CA THR A 244 19.81 -1.40 0.96
C THR A 244 19.00 -0.13 0.73
N TYR A 245 17.74 -0.13 1.13
CA TYR A 245 16.86 1.04 1.07
C TYR A 245 16.58 1.62 2.44
N GLY A 246 16.55 2.96 2.48
CA GLY A 246 16.02 3.68 3.63
C GLY A 246 14.49 3.58 3.71
N THR A 247 13.96 3.72 4.90
CA THR A 247 12.51 3.87 5.14
C THR A 247 11.96 5.12 4.46
N ASN A 248 10.74 5.07 3.95
CA ASN A 248 10.02 6.19 3.34
C ASN A 248 10.60 6.74 2.03
N THR A 249 11.23 5.91 1.23
CA THR A 249 11.70 6.29 -0.11
C THR A 249 10.82 5.70 -1.20
N THR A 250 10.77 6.38 -2.33
CA THR A 250 10.15 5.87 -3.56
C THR A 250 11.27 5.53 -4.55
N PRO A 251 11.86 4.33 -4.45
CA PRO A 251 12.97 3.94 -5.31
C PRO A 251 12.52 3.81 -6.76
N LYS A 252 13.39 4.28 -7.64
CA LYS A 252 13.32 4.00 -9.07
C LYS A 252 14.35 2.95 -9.42
N MET A 253 13.91 1.86 -9.99
CA MET A 253 14.77 0.74 -10.31
C MET A 253 14.62 0.33 -11.75
N ALA A 254 15.71 -0.10 -12.37
CA ALA A 254 15.70 -0.68 -13.69
C ALA A 254 16.53 -1.96 -13.72
N PHE A 255 16.03 -2.95 -14.46
CA PHE A 255 16.74 -4.20 -14.71
C PHE A 255 16.73 -4.46 -16.23
N ALA A 256 17.88 -4.31 -16.83
CA ALA A 256 18.13 -4.58 -18.25
C ALA A 256 18.77 -5.97 -18.41
N LEU A 257 18.24 -6.78 -19.31
CA LEU A 257 18.60 -8.18 -19.48
C LEU A 257 18.75 -8.55 -20.96
N LYS A 258 19.83 -9.24 -21.25
CA LYS A 258 20.12 -9.94 -22.50
C LYS A 258 20.98 -11.17 -22.20
N LEU A 259 21.07 -12.12 -23.10
CA LEU A 259 21.95 -13.28 -22.95
C LEU A 259 23.39 -12.84 -22.64
N ASN A 260 23.94 -13.27 -21.51
CA ASN A 260 25.26 -12.94 -20.99
C ASN A 260 25.52 -11.42 -20.80
N ASP A 261 24.47 -10.62 -20.65
CA ASP A 261 24.62 -9.19 -20.46
C ASP A 261 23.44 -8.65 -19.63
N ALA A 262 23.69 -8.25 -18.39
CA ALA A 262 22.67 -7.68 -17.53
C ALA A 262 23.20 -6.47 -16.75
N ALA A 263 22.33 -5.49 -16.53
CA ALA A 263 22.59 -4.33 -15.71
C ALA A 263 21.40 -3.99 -14.83
N VAL A 264 21.66 -3.65 -13.58
CA VAL A 264 20.65 -3.16 -12.63
C VAL A 264 21.04 -1.79 -12.13
N ALA A 265 20.13 -0.85 -12.20
CA ALA A 265 20.30 0.49 -11.66
C ALA A 265 19.23 0.80 -10.62
N VAL A 266 19.61 1.64 -9.66
CA VAL A 266 18.75 2.15 -8.60
C VAL A 266 19.08 3.61 -8.38
N ASP A 267 18.06 4.47 -8.40
CA ASP A 267 18.19 5.93 -8.15
C ASP A 267 19.41 6.55 -8.85
N GLY A 268 19.51 6.29 -10.15
CA GLY A 268 20.59 6.83 -11.00
C GLY A 268 21.96 6.17 -10.84
N THR A 269 22.06 5.04 -10.12
CA THR A 269 23.35 4.35 -9.90
C THR A 269 23.28 2.91 -10.34
N ILE A 270 24.25 2.44 -11.13
CA ILE A 270 24.40 1.00 -11.43
C ILE A 270 24.86 0.27 -10.17
N VAL A 271 24.09 -0.72 -9.76
CA VAL A 271 24.33 -1.52 -8.54
C VAL A 271 24.73 -2.97 -8.86
N GLY A 272 24.57 -3.40 -10.08
CA GLY A 272 24.99 -4.72 -10.54
C GLY A 272 25.10 -4.80 -12.06
N THR A 273 26.19 -5.40 -12.52
CA THR A 273 26.43 -5.76 -13.92
C THR A 273 27.01 -7.16 -14.00
N THR A 274 26.62 -7.91 -15.03
CA THR A 274 27.21 -9.23 -15.31
C THR A 274 27.16 -9.48 -16.80
N ASP A 275 28.31 -9.85 -17.38
CA ASP A 275 28.51 -10.05 -18.82
C ASP A 275 28.77 -11.51 -19.19
N THR A 276 28.57 -12.43 -18.27
CA THR A 276 28.80 -13.86 -18.51
C THR A 276 27.86 -14.74 -17.69
N GLY A 277 27.43 -15.86 -18.27
CA GLY A 277 26.68 -16.89 -17.55
C GLY A 277 25.23 -16.54 -17.23
N ILE A 278 24.67 -15.52 -17.89
CA ILE A 278 23.28 -15.13 -17.72
C ILE A 278 22.43 -15.78 -18.80
N PRO A 279 21.46 -16.62 -18.45
CA PRO A 279 20.50 -17.18 -19.40
C PRO A 279 19.40 -16.18 -19.73
N MET A 280 18.60 -16.53 -20.73
CA MET A 280 17.32 -15.91 -20.98
C MET A 280 16.23 -16.88 -20.57
N PRO A 281 15.40 -16.56 -19.59
CA PRO A 281 14.25 -17.38 -19.22
C PRO A 281 13.21 -17.43 -20.36
N THR A 282 12.36 -18.44 -20.33
CA THR A 282 11.24 -18.62 -21.27
C THR A 282 9.88 -18.39 -20.57
N PRO A 283 9.58 -17.17 -20.16
CA PRO A 283 8.36 -16.86 -19.44
C PRO A 283 7.15 -16.83 -20.38
N ASP A 284 5.97 -16.98 -19.79
CA ASP A 284 4.69 -16.87 -20.49
C ASP A 284 3.75 -15.82 -19.88
N ARG A 285 4.21 -15.09 -18.85
CA ARG A 285 3.42 -14.06 -18.16
C ARG A 285 4.25 -12.99 -17.45
N LEU A 286 3.62 -11.85 -17.23
CA LEU A 286 4.07 -10.79 -16.35
C LEU A 286 3.09 -10.67 -15.18
N ILE A 287 3.61 -10.59 -13.96
CA ILE A 287 2.84 -10.31 -12.73
C ILE A 287 3.44 -9.11 -12.03
N ILE A 288 2.60 -8.21 -11.56
CA ILE A 288 3.00 -6.98 -10.87
C ILE A 288 2.42 -6.99 -9.46
N GLY A 289 3.27 -6.76 -8.45
CA GLY A 289 2.89 -6.66 -7.05
C GLY A 289 2.57 -7.98 -6.35
N ASN A 290 2.78 -9.11 -7.01
CA ASN A 290 2.50 -10.45 -6.46
C ASN A 290 3.31 -11.53 -7.20
N ASP A 291 3.18 -12.79 -6.78
CA ASP A 291 3.53 -13.98 -7.56
C ASP A 291 2.28 -14.84 -7.87
N ASP A 292 2.46 -15.88 -8.66
CA ASP A 292 1.35 -16.72 -9.14
C ASP A 292 0.77 -17.66 -8.08
N ASP A 293 1.59 -18.08 -7.10
CA ASP A 293 1.31 -19.29 -6.33
C ASP A 293 0.85 -19.06 -4.89
N SER A 294 1.03 -17.88 -4.33
CA SER A 294 0.68 -17.70 -2.93
C SER A 294 0.25 -16.28 -2.61
N ASN A 295 -0.84 -16.19 -1.91
CA ASN A 295 -1.28 -14.95 -1.25
C ASN A 295 -0.25 -14.41 -0.21
N GLN A 296 0.96 -14.95 -0.17
CA GLN A 296 1.98 -14.63 0.83
C GLN A 296 3.10 -13.74 0.29
N ASN A 297 3.23 -13.62 -1.04
CA ASN A 297 4.33 -12.90 -1.68
C ASN A 297 3.90 -11.55 -2.27
N SER A 298 2.75 -11.02 -1.85
CA SER A 298 2.26 -9.73 -2.31
C SER A 298 3.10 -8.58 -1.80
N LEU A 299 3.32 -7.60 -2.65
CA LEU A 299 3.97 -6.35 -2.27
C LEU A 299 3.10 -5.61 -1.24
N ASN A 300 3.66 -5.29 -0.09
CA ASN A 300 3.06 -4.41 0.89
C ASN A 300 3.45 -2.96 0.60
N GLY A 301 2.88 -2.37 -0.44
CA GLY A 301 3.24 -1.04 -0.92
C GLY A 301 2.46 -0.63 -2.17
N HIS A 302 2.91 0.43 -2.82
CA HIS A 302 2.30 0.95 -4.03
C HIS A 302 3.31 0.96 -5.18
N ILE A 303 2.91 0.46 -6.34
CA ILE A 303 3.67 0.62 -7.57
C ILE A 303 3.15 1.87 -8.27
N ARG A 304 4.03 2.86 -8.45
CA ARG A 304 3.69 4.16 -9.03
C ARG A 304 3.87 4.18 -10.53
N LYS A 305 4.86 3.42 -11.02
CA LYS A 305 5.19 3.36 -12.43
C LYS A 305 5.79 2.00 -12.77
N PHE A 306 5.36 1.43 -13.88
CA PHE A 306 5.94 0.24 -14.46
C PHE A 306 6.11 0.46 -15.96
N MET A 307 7.29 0.20 -16.49
CA MET A 307 7.59 0.33 -17.92
C MET A 307 8.37 -0.90 -18.38
N TYR A 308 8.00 -1.41 -19.51
CA TYR A 308 8.71 -2.48 -20.20
C TYR A 308 9.26 -1.96 -21.54
N TYR A 309 10.52 -2.30 -21.83
CA TYR A 309 11.18 -2.03 -23.10
C TYR A 309 11.59 -3.39 -23.70
N PRO A 310 11.19 -3.69 -24.97
CA PRO A 310 11.57 -4.94 -25.64
C PRO A 310 13.01 -4.92 -26.15
N VAL A 311 13.91 -4.31 -25.41
CA VAL A 311 15.33 -4.15 -25.72
C VAL A 311 16.13 -3.99 -24.43
N LYS A 312 17.35 -4.51 -24.38
CA LYS A 312 18.30 -4.17 -23.33
C LYS A 312 18.80 -2.73 -23.56
N LEU A 313 18.32 -1.81 -22.75
CA LEU A 313 18.77 -0.43 -22.80
C LEU A 313 20.24 -0.30 -22.36
N PRO A 314 21.03 0.58 -22.97
CA PRO A 314 22.39 0.90 -22.51
C PRO A 314 22.41 1.42 -21.08
N ASP A 315 23.47 1.16 -20.34
CA ASP A 315 23.63 1.54 -18.93
C ASP A 315 23.38 3.04 -18.68
N SER A 316 23.80 3.92 -19.61
CA SER A 316 23.54 5.34 -19.52
C SER A 316 22.03 5.70 -19.56
N GLN A 317 21.24 4.96 -20.32
CA GLN A 317 19.78 5.15 -20.35
C GLN A 317 19.11 4.56 -19.10
N VAL A 318 19.57 3.40 -18.64
CA VAL A 318 19.12 2.78 -17.39
C VAL A 318 19.35 3.72 -16.20
N ILE A 319 20.51 4.36 -16.11
CA ILE A 319 20.83 5.41 -15.13
C ILE A 319 19.86 6.58 -15.25
N THR A 320 19.66 7.10 -16.45
CA THR A 320 18.79 8.27 -16.68
C THR A 320 17.33 7.98 -16.29
N LEU A 321 16.81 6.79 -16.58
CA LEU A 321 15.43 6.40 -16.28
C LEU A 321 15.18 6.19 -14.79
N THR A 322 16.24 5.95 -14.03
CA THR A 322 16.19 5.75 -12.58
C THR A 322 16.63 6.98 -11.77
N SER A 323 17.06 8.06 -12.43
CA SER A 323 17.45 9.32 -11.78
C SER A 323 16.27 10.16 -11.28
#